data_25068e4c0c34b401e739066e70f27edb
#
_entry.id   25068e4c0c34b401e739066e70f27edb
#
_cell.length_a   1.000
_cell.length_b   1.000
_cell.length_c   1.000
_cell.angle_alpha   90.00
_cell.angle_beta   90.00
_cell.angle_gamma   90.00
#
_symmetry.space_group_name_H-M   'P 1'
#
loop_
_entity.id
_entity.type
_entity.pdbx_description
1 polymer ?
#
loop_
_entity_poly.entity_id
_entity_poly.type
_entity_poly.pdbx_seq_one_letter_code
_entity_poly.pdbx_strand_id
1 'polypeptide(L)'
;MLLHHEDANDEDAYRAMEDAVAAGKIRCIGISNFYESGFARMLGMASIPPAVLQNETQPYFQERSVKEAIAGAGTVLESWFPLCGKADCRTLFADPVVAEVAGNHGVSPAQAVIRWHLQSGNICIPGSSNPDHIREDADVFGFSLTDDEMAAIDALDRNQRYASY
;
A
#
# COMPACT_ATOMS: atom_id res chain seq x y z
N MET A 1 9.19 6.28 10.88
CA MET A 1 8.50 7.61 10.98
C MET A 1 8.17 8.05 9.58
N LEU A 2 6.96 8.63 9.33
CA LEU A 2 6.54 9.07 8.01
C LEU A 2 6.18 10.57 8.02
N LEU A 3 6.52 11.30 6.97
CA LEU A 3 5.83 12.53 6.60
C LEU A 3 4.46 12.18 6.04
N HIS A 4 3.40 12.79 6.56
CA HIS A 4 2.02 12.33 6.28
C HIS A 4 1.46 12.85 4.96
N HIS A 5 1.81 14.08 4.58
CA HIS A 5 1.37 14.72 3.34
C HIS A 5 2.47 15.62 2.79
N GLU A 6 2.40 15.86 1.50
CA GLU A 6 3.20 16.84 0.80
C GLU A 6 2.77 18.26 1.21
N ASP A 7 3.71 19.10 1.65
CA ASP A 7 3.46 20.50 1.96
C ASP A 7 4.71 21.38 1.74
N ALA A 8 4.59 22.67 1.98
CA ALA A 8 5.65 23.64 1.71
C ALA A 8 6.92 23.44 2.59
N ASN A 9 6.83 22.73 3.71
CA ASN A 9 7.92 22.51 4.67
C ASN A 9 8.40 21.06 4.69
N ASP A 10 7.96 20.23 3.77
CA ASP A 10 8.23 18.80 3.79
C ASP A 10 9.72 18.47 3.66
N GLU A 11 10.49 19.26 2.90
CA GLU A 11 11.94 19.08 2.76
C GLU A 11 12.68 19.32 4.08
N ASP A 12 12.37 20.42 4.78
CA ASP A 12 13.00 20.73 6.08
C ASP A 12 12.60 19.70 7.14
N ALA A 13 11.34 19.28 7.13
CA ALA A 13 10.86 18.23 8.02
C ALA A 13 11.55 16.88 7.73
N TYR A 14 11.76 16.54 6.45
CA TYR A 14 12.46 15.32 6.08
C TYR A 14 13.94 15.36 6.52
N ARG A 15 14.64 16.48 6.34
CA ARG A 15 16.02 16.68 6.85
C ARG A 15 16.11 16.48 8.37
N ALA A 16 15.13 17.03 9.12
CA ALA A 16 15.09 16.81 10.57
C ALA A 16 14.87 15.32 10.94
N MET A 17 14.15 14.57 10.09
CA MET A 17 14.01 13.12 10.26
C MET A 17 15.32 12.37 9.94
N GLU A 18 16.08 12.80 8.93
CA GLU A 18 17.44 12.28 8.64
C GLU A 18 18.39 12.50 9.83
N ASP A 19 18.38 13.71 10.42
CA ASP A 19 19.14 14.01 11.64
C ASP A 19 18.76 13.08 12.80
N ALA A 20 17.48 12.78 12.95
CA ALA A 20 17.00 11.85 13.97
C ALA A 20 17.45 10.39 13.71
N VAL A 21 17.59 9.99 12.46
CA VAL A 21 18.20 8.69 12.10
C VAL A 21 19.68 8.70 12.45
N ALA A 22 20.42 9.74 12.05
CA ALA A 22 21.85 9.88 12.36
C ALA A 22 22.12 9.90 13.87
N ALA A 23 21.22 10.51 14.65
CA ALA A 23 21.28 10.51 16.12
C ALA A 23 20.83 9.17 16.77
N GLY A 24 20.44 8.17 15.99
CA GLY A 24 19.96 6.86 16.47
C GLY A 24 18.61 6.89 17.19
N LYS A 25 17.83 7.98 17.03
CA LYS A 25 16.51 8.14 17.65
C LYS A 25 15.43 7.35 16.91
N ILE A 26 15.55 7.21 15.60
CA ILE A 26 14.66 6.43 14.73
C ILE A 26 15.49 5.56 13.78
N ARG A 27 14.94 4.42 13.34
CA ARG A 27 15.68 3.47 12.51
C ARG A 27 15.49 3.66 11.02
N CYS A 28 14.31 4.09 10.61
CA CYS A 28 13.98 4.34 9.20
C CYS A 28 12.93 5.45 9.08
N ILE A 29 12.94 6.09 7.92
CA ILE A 29 12.03 7.18 7.57
C ILE A 29 11.36 6.90 6.24
N GLY A 30 10.22 7.55 6.02
CA GLY A 30 9.45 7.43 4.80
C GLY A 30 8.50 8.60 4.63
N ILE A 31 7.69 8.52 3.61
CA ILE A 31 6.72 9.55 3.22
C ILE A 31 5.36 8.92 2.96
N SER A 32 4.31 9.71 2.98
CA SER A 32 2.94 9.25 2.74
C SER A 32 2.17 10.26 1.89
N ASN A 33 1.36 9.78 0.97
CA ASN A 33 0.57 10.58 0.04
C ASN A 33 1.44 11.50 -0.86
N PHE A 34 2.62 11.00 -1.24
CA PHE A 34 3.45 11.57 -2.28
C PHE A 34 3.26 10.75 -3.56
N TYR A 35 3.08 11.44 -4.66
CA TYR A 35 2.92 10.83 -5.98
C TYR A 35 4.19 11.02 -6.80
N GLU A 36 4.20 10.63 -8.08
CA GLU A 36 5.41 10.51 -8.90
C GLU A 36 6.34 11.73 -8.81
N SER A 37 5.80 12.93 -9.00
CA SER A 37 6.60 14.17 -8.97
C SER A 37 7.10 14.53 -7.56
N GLY A 38 6.25 14.36 -6.55
CA GLY A 38 6.59 14.58 -5.15
C GLY A 38 7.63 13.57 -4.67
N PHE A 39 7.46 12.29 -5.02
CA PHE A 39 8.44 11.26 -4.72
C PHE A 39 9.81 11.56 -5.39
N ALA A 40 9.81 11.89 -6.68
CA ALA A 40 11.05 12.21 -7.41
C ALA A 40 11.76 13.42 -6.80
N ARG A 41 11.01 14.47 -6.40
CA ARG A 41 11.55 15.64 -5.72
C ARG A 41 12.18 15.25 -4.38
N MET A 42 11.47 14.49 -3.55
CA MET A 42 11.99 14.04 -2.25
C MET A 42 13.21 13.14 -2.40
N LEU A 43 13.21 12.22 -3.35
CA LEU A 43 14.35 11.35 -3.62
C LEU A 43 15.58 12.16 -4.08
N GLY A 44 15.37 13.22 -4.87
CA GLY A 44 16.45 14.09 -5.36
C GLY A 44 17.14 14.91 -4.28
N MET A 45 16.45 15.22 -3.16
CA MET A 45 17.01 15.99 -2.05
C MET A 45 17.46 15.14 -0.87
N ALA A 46 16.95 13.92 -0.74
CA ALA A 46 17.20 13.04 0.40
C ALA A 46 18.63 12.49 0.39
N SER A 47 19.30 12.57 1.54
CA SER A 47 20.55 11.84 1.79
C SER A 47 20.28 10.39 2.23
N ILE A 48 19.15 10.16 2.85
CA ILE A 48 18.62 8.83 3.22
C ILE A 48 17.32 8.63 2.43
N PRO A 49 17.29 7.78 1.40
CA PRO A 49 16.08 7.53 0.63
C PRO A 49 14.91 7.08 1.52
N PRO A 50 13.66 7.46 1.19
CA PRO A 50 12.50 6.95 1.90
C PRO A 50 12.47 5.43 1.85
N ALA A 51 12.46 4.76 3.02
CA ALA A 51 12.34 3.31 3.07
C ALA A 51 10.92 2.83 2.69
N VAL A 52 9.93 3.68 2.96
CA VAL A 52 8.51 3.40 2.70
C VAL A 52 7.85 4.60 2.07
N LEU A 53 7.05 4.35 1.04
CA LEU A 53 6.04 5.26 0.53
C LEU A 53 4.66 4.68 0.88
N GLN A 54 3.92 5.36 1.77
CA GLN A 54 2.60 4.91 2.19
C GLN A 54 1.52 5.66 1.41
N ASN A 55 0.85 4.99 0.47
CA ASN A 55 -0.21 5.56 -0.34
C ASN A 55 -1.49 4.70 -0.31
N GLU A 56 -2.64 5.31 -0.66
CA GLU A 56 -3.84 4.53 -0.94
C GLU A 56 -3.57 3.58 -2.10
N THR A 57 -3.72 2.29 -1.86
CA THR A 57 -3.69 1.29 -2.94
C THR A 57 -4.66 0.15 -2.64
N GLN A 58 -5.40 -0.25 -3.66
CA GLN A 58 -6.39 -1.33 -3.61
C GLN A 58 -6.67 -1.81 -5.06
N PRO A 59 -7.38 -2.90 -5.31
CA PRO A 59 -7.53 -3.45 -6.66
C PRO A 59 -8.02 -2.49 -7.74
N TYR A 60 -8.81 -1.47 -7.40
CA TYR A 60 -9.31 -0.45 -8.34
C TYR A 60 -8.40 0.78 -8.48
N PHE A 61 -7.37 0.89 -7.62
CA PHE A 61 -6.39 1.97 -7.63
C PHE A 61 -5.01 1.41 -7.24
N GLN A 62 -4.22 1.01 -8.24
CA GLN A 62 -2.99 0.23 -8.02
C GLN A 62 -1.71 1.06 -8.05
N GLU A 63 -1.81 2.34 -8.39
CA GLU A 63 -0.67 3.28 -8.46
C GLU A 63 0.53 2.72 -9.25
N ARG A 64 0.30 2.19 -10.44
CA ARG A 64 1.33 1.55 -11.27
C ARG A 64 2.49 2.49 -11.58
N SER A 65 2.20 3.74 -11.92
CA SER A 65 3.20 4.78 -12.18
C SER A 65 4.05 5.10 -10.96
N VAL A 66 3.44 5.10 -9.76
CA VAL A 66 4.18 5.26 -8.50
C VAL A 66 5.07 4.05 -8.25
N LYS A 67 4.57 2.82 -8.48
CA LYS A 67 5.39 1.61 -8.37
C LYS A 67 6.61 1.64 -9.30
N GLU A 68 6.43 2.12 -10.53
CA GLU A 68 7.53 2.33 -11.47
C GLU A 68 8.53 3.38 -10.96
N ALA A 69 8.03 4.49 -10.41
CA ALA A 69 8.88 5.56 -9.89
C ALA A 69 9.74 5.11 -8.68
N ILE A 70 9.22 4.24 -7.82
CA ILE A 70 9.96 3.75 -6.64
C ILE A 70 10.86 2.54 -6.94
N ALA A 71 10.69 1.86 -8.08
CA ALA A 71 11.33 0.56 -8.41
C ALA A 71 12.85 0.65 -8.42
N GLY A 72 13.59 1.56 -8.42
CA GLY A 72 15.05 1.63 -8.37
C GLY A 72 15.59 2.25 -7.08
N ALA A 73 14.70 2.77 -6.23
CA ALA A 73 15.08 3.56 -5.06
C ALA A 73 15.25 2.71 -3.78
N GLY A 74 14.86 1.43 -3.81
CA GLY A 74 14.81 0.59 -2.61
C GLY A 74 13.65 0.94 -1.68
N THR A 75 12.71 1.76 -2.13
CA THR A 75 11.50 2.16 -1.40
C THR A 75 10.43 1.09 -1.57
N VAL A 76 9.74 0.73 -0.50
CA VAL A 76 8.62 -0.22 -0.54
C VAL A 76 7.30 0.56 -0.46
N LEU A 77 6.33 0.16 -1.30
CA LEU A 77 4.97 0.70 -1.22
C LEU A 77 4.22 0.07 -0.04
N GLU A 78 3.73 0.89 0.87
CA GLU A 78 2.84 0.50 1.95
C GLU A 78 1.42 0.93 1.61
N SER A 79 0.55 -0.06 1.46
CA SER A 79 -0.84 0.15 1.06
C SER A 79 -1.70 0.46 2.27
N TRP A 80 -2.08 1.72 2.43
CA TRP A 80 -3.18 2.07 3.31
C TRP A 80 -4.50 2.02 2.52
N PHE A 81 -5.61 1.81 3.22
CA PHE A 81 -6.93 1.60 2.61
C PHE A 81 -7.02 0.40 1.65
N PRO A 82 -6.31 -0.71 1.94
CA PRO A 82 -6.14 -1.81 0.98
C PRO A 82 -7.45 -2.53 0.62
N LEU A 83 -8.50 -2.35 1.44
CA LEU A 83 -9.81 -2.96 1.28
C LEU A 83 -10.91 -1.92 0.96
N CYS A 84 -10.55 -0.78 0.36
CA CYS A 84 -11.47 0.31 -0.02
C CYS A 84 -12.27 0.94 1.14
N GLY A 85 -11.91 0.67 2.40
CA GLY A 85 -12.61 1.18 3.59
C GLY A 85 -14.05 0.67 3.77
N LYS A 86 -14.70 1.13 4.84
CA LYS A 86 -16.01 0.58 5.28
C LYS A 86 -17.15 0.81 4.30
N ALA A 87 -17.13 1.90 3.56
CA ALA A 87 -18.23 2.25 2.64
C ALA A 87 -18.19 1.39 1.37
N ASP A 88 -17.01 1.17 0.82
CA ASP A 88 -16.80 0.62 -0.50
C ASP A 88 -16.27 -0.82 -0.52
N CYS A 89 -15.85 -1.36 0.63
CA CYS A 89 -15.37 -2.74 0.74
C CYS A 89 -16.41 -3.77 0.26
N ARG A 90 -17.70 -3.48 0.43
CA ARG A 90 -18.75 -4.39 -0.06
C ARG A 90 -18.74 -4.53 -1.58
N THR A 91 -18.46 -3.46 -2.30
CA THR A 91 -18.34 -3.47 -3.77
C THR A 91 -17.12 -4.30 -4.18
N LEU A 92 -15.98 -4.11 -3.52
CA LEU A 92 -14.77 -4.87 -3.79
C LEU A 92 -14.97 -6.36 -3.48
N PHE A 93 -15.56 -6.70 -2.34
CA PHE A 93 -15.77 -8.09 -1.93
C PHE A 93 -16.82 -8.83 -2.76
N ALA A 94 -17.76 -8.09 -3.37
CA ALA A 94 -18.75 -8.61 -4.29
C ALA A 94 -18.28 -8.60 -5.75
N ASP A 95 -17.09 -8.09 -6.04
CA ASP A 95 -16.54 -8.14 -7.40
C ASP A 95 -16.36 -9.61 -7.83
N PRO A 96 -16.90 -10.01 -8.99
CA PRO A 96 -16.86 -11.41 -9.43
C PRO A 96 -15.45 -12.01 -9.47
N VAL A 97 -14.44 -11.23 -9.86
CA VAL A 97 -13.04 -11.68 -9.90
C VAL A 97 -12.52 -11.96 -8.49
N VAL A 98 -12.74 -11.03 -7.56
CA VAL A 98 -12.27 -11.18 -6.17
C VAL A 98 -13.00 -12.34 -5.48
N ALA A 99 -14.31 -12.47 -5.71
CA ALA A 99 -15.11 -13.56 -5.15
C ALA A 99 -14.70 -14.93 -5.70
N GLU A 100 -14.41 -15.04 -7.00
CA GLU A 100 -13.93 -16.26 -7.64
C GLU A 100 -12.57 -16.68 -7.08
N VAL A 101 -11.60 -15.75 -7.03
CA VAL A 101 -10.26 -16.01 -6.48
C VAL A 101 -10.36 -16.46 -5.02
N ALA A 102 -11.14 -15.77 -4.19
CA ALA A 102 -11.34 -16.16 -2.80
C ALA A 102 -11.97 -17.56 -2.69
N GLY A 103 -12.96 -17.88 -3.54
CA GLY A 103 -13.62 -19.18 -3.59
C GLY A 103 -12.67 -20.32 -3.97
N ASN A 104 -11.77 -20.11 -4.92
CA ASN A 104 -10.77 -21.11 -5.34
C ASN A 104 -9.86 -21.54 -4.19
N HIS A 105 -9.57 -20.64 -3.27
CA HIS A 105 -8.70 -20.88 -2.12
C HIS A 105 -9.46 -21.19 -0.82
N GLY A 106 -10.80 -21.10 -0.82
CA GLY A 106 -11.62 -21.30 0.38
C GLY A 106 -11.37 -20.24 1.46
N VAL A 107 -11.04 -19.01 1.07
CA VAL A 107 -10.73 -17.87 1.96
C VAL A 107 -11.75 -16.74 1.78
N SER A 108 -11.71 -15.73 2.65
CA SER A 108 -12.53 -14.55 2.47
C SER A 108 -12.00 -13.64 1.34
N PRO A 109 -12.86 -12.81 0.71
CA PRO A 109 -12.42 -11.79 -0.24
C PRO A 109 -11.36 -10.84 0.32
N ALA A 110 -11.45 -10.50 1.61
CA ALA A 110 -10.45 -9.68 2.29
C ALA A 110 -9.07 -10.36 2.30
N GLN A 111 -9.02 -11.65 2.66
CA GLN A 111 -7.78 -12.43 2.65
C GLN A 111 -7.17 -12.53 1.24
N ALA A 112 -8.00 -12.75 0.21
CA ALA A 112 -7.53 -12.79 -1.17
C ALA A 112 -6.89 -11.47 -1.61
N VAL A 113 -7.52 -10.33 -1.29
CA VAL A 113 -6.99 -8.99 -1.61
C VAL A 113 -5.71 -8.69 -0.81
N ILE A 114 -5.66 -9.01 0.49
CA ILE A 114 -4.44 -8.85 1.29
C ILE A 114 -3.30 -9.70 0.71
N ARG A 115 -3.59 -10.94 0.33
CA ARG A 115 -2.59 -11.83 -0.28
C ARG A 115 -2.08 -11.29 -1.61
N TRP A 116 -2.97 -10.74 -2.45
CA TRP A 116 -2.58 -10.06 -3.69
C TRP A 116 -1.62 -8.89 -3.43
N HIS A 117 -1.89 -8.04 -2.43
CA HIS A 117 -0.97 -6.97 -2.04
C HIS A 117 0.42 -7.49 -1.68
N LEU A 118 0.47 -8.55 -0.84
CA LEU A 118 1.74 -9.13 -0.40
C LEU A 118 2.53 -9.75 -1.58
N GLN A 119 1.84 -10.44 -2.49
CA GLN A 119 2.49 -11.01 -3.68
C GLN A 119 2.90 -9.95 -4.71
N SER A 120 2.25 -8.79 -4.70
CA SER A 120 2.67 -7.61 -5.47
C SER A 120 3.87 -6.86 -4.85
N GLY A 121 4.43 -7.37 -3.75
CA GLY A 121 5.58 -6.76 -3.06
C GLY A 121 5.23 -5.58 -2.17
N ASN A 122 3.94 -5.32 -1.91
CA ASN A 122 3.50 -4.24 -1.05
C ASN A 122 3.49 -4.68 0.43
N ILE A 123 3.74 -3.73 1.33
CA ILE A 123 3.31 -3.85 2.73
C ILE A 123 1.81 -3.51 2.75
N CYS A 124 1.01 -4.33 3.44
CA CYS A 124 -0.43 -4.13 3.53
C CYS A 124 -0.83 -3.83 4.98
N ILE A 125 -1.55 -2.72 5.21
CA ILE A 125 -1.99 -2.32 6.55
C ILE A 125 -3.53 -2.27 6.65
N PRO A 126 -4.21 -3.44 6.63
CA PRO A 126 -5.65 -3.49 6.81
C PRO A 126 -6.04 -3.03 8.22
N GLY A 127 -7.21 -2.44 8.35
CA GLY A 127 -7.72 -1.96 9.62
C GLY A 127 -9.10 -2.51 9.95
N SER A 128 -9.28 -3.08 11.13
CA SER A 128 -10.58 -3.53 11.64
C SER A 128 -10.71 -3.30 13.15
N SER A 129 -11.93 -3.07 13.60
CA SER A 129 -12.30 -3.11 15.03
C SER A 129 -12.93 -4.44 15.44
N ASN A 130 -13.18 -5.35 14.50
CA ASN A 130 -13.70 -6.68 14.76
C ASN A 130 -12.54 -7.65 14.99
N PRO A 131 -12.43 -8.30 16.18
CA PRO A 131 -11.36 -9.25 16.47
C PRO A 131 -11.27 -10.44 15.53
N ASP A 132 -12.39 -10.87 14.94
CA ASP A 132 -12.40 -11.99 14.00
C ASP A 132 -11.79 -11.56 12.66
N HIS A 133 -12.14 -10.40 12.15
CA HIS A 133 -11.51 -9.86 10.94
C HIS A 133 -10.01 -9.62 11.14
N ILE A 134 -9.58 -9.15 12.33
CA ILE A 134 -8.14 -8.97 12.62
C ILE A 134 -7.39 -10.31 12.53
N ARG A 135 -8.00 -11.41 13.01
CA ARG A 135 -7.39 -12.75 12.89
C ARG A 135 -7.36 -13.23 11.44
N GLU A 136 -8.46 -13.05 10.71
CA GLU A 136 -8.55 -13.40 9.29
C GLU A 136 -7.55 -12.62 8.44
N ASP A 137 -7.42 -11.31 8.65
CA ASP A 137 -6.46 -10.44 7.95
C ASP A 137 -5.00 -10.86 8.17
N ALA A 138 -4.69 -11.49 9.31
CA ALA A 138 -3.37 -12.05 9.61
C ALA A 138 -3.16 -13.46 9.05
N ASP A 139 -4.24 -14.20 8.75
CA ASP A 139 -4.19 -15.59 8.25
C ASP A 139 -4.18 -15.64 6.72
N VAL A 140 -3.11 -15.11 6.13
CA VAL A 140 -2.96 -14.96 4.66
C VAL A 140 -1.70 -15.64 4.12
N PHE A 141 -0.96 -16.37 4.96
CA PHE A 141 0.30 -17.00 4.57
C PHE A 141 0.15 -18.49 4.23
N GLY A 142 -1.01 -19.08 4.47
CA GLY A 142 -1.30 -20.50 4.22
C GLY A 142 -1.59 -20.85 2.76
N PHE A 143 -1.75 -19.86 1.88
CA PHE A 143 -2.05 -20.03 0.46
C PHE A 143 -1.28 -19.03 -0.41
N SER A 144 -1.30 -19.23 -1.72
CA SER A 144 -0.73 -18.30 -2.70
C SER A 144 -1.63 -18.21 -3.91
N LEU A 145 -1.85 -17.00 -4.42
CA LEU A 145 -2.53 -16.76 -5.68
C LEU A 145 -1.64 -17.22 -6.84
N THR A 146 -2.24 -17.79 -7.86
CA THR A 146 -1.56 -18.11 -9.12
C THR A 146 -1.29 -16.85 -9.93
N ASP A 147 -0.40 -16.94 -10.93
CA ASP A 147 -0.10 -15.81 -11.82
C ASP A 147 -1.35 -15.33 -12.58
N ASP A 148 -2.24 -16.24 -12.97
CA ASP A 148 -3.50 -15.90 -13.62
C ASP A 148 -4.46 -15.16 -12.67
N GLU A 149 -4.56 -15.57 -11.41
CA GLU A 149 -5.37 -14.89 -10.38
C GLU A 149 -4.79 -13.51 -10.04
N MET A 150 -3.47 -13.39 -9.94
CA MET A 150 -2.80 -12.10 -9.78
C MET A 150 -3.12 -11.18 -10.95
N ALA A 151 -2.98 -11.67 -12.18
CA ALA A 151 -3.29 -10.90 -13.39
C ALA A 151 -4.78 -10.51 -13.47
N ALA A 152 -5.68 -11.39 -13.03
CA ALA A 152 -7.12 -11.09 -13.01
C ALA A 152 -7.45 -9.94 -12.03
N ILE A 153 -6.85 -9.92 -10.83
CA ILE A 153 -7.01 -8.80 -9.89
C ILE A 153 -6.31 -7.55 -10.41
N ASP A 154 -5.14 -7.69 -11.03
CA ASP A 154 -4.43 -6.57 -11.66
C ASP A 154 -5.26 -5.90 -12.77
N ALA A 155 -6.09 -6.66 -13.48
CA ALA A 155 -6.98 -6.13 -14.51
C ALA A 155 -8.15 -5.29 -13.96
N LEU A 156 -8.39 -5.29 -12.66
CA LEU A 156 -9.43 -4.48 -12.02
C LEU A 156 -9.07 -3.01 -11.87
N ASP A 157 -7.83 -2.62 -12.16
CA ASP A 157 -7.38 -1.23 -12.03
C ASP A 157 -8.23 -0.28 -12.88
N ARG A 158 -8.79 0.72 -12.22
CA ARG A 158 -9.64 1.75 -12.83
C ARG A 158 -9.07 3.15 -12.61
N ASN A 159 -7.91 3.25 -11.97
CA ASN A 159 -7.36 4.49 -11.45
C ASN A 159 -8.39 5.25 -10.58
N GLN A 160 -9.17 4.51 -9.80
CA GLN A 160 -10.27 5.03 -8.99
C GLN A 160 -9.84 5.14 -7.53
N ARG A 161 -9.48 6.34 -7.13
CA ARG A 161 -9.19 6.69 -5.74
C ARG A 161 -10.50 6.84 -4.95
N TYR A 162 -10.51 6.33 -3.72
CA TYR A 162 -11.67 6.42 -2.81
C TYR A 162 -11.48 7.45 -1.71
N ALA A 163 -10.26 7.71 -1.28
CA ALA A 163 -10.00 8.74 -0.30
C ALA A 163 -9.77 10.09 -0.98
N SER A 164 -10.43 11.13 -0.47
CA SER A 164 -10.19 12.52 -0.84
C SER A 164 -9.47 13.22 0.32
N TYR A 165 -8.32 13.79 0.05
CA TYR A 165 -7.60 14.72 0.92
C TYR A 165 -7.46 16.05 0.21
#